data_446bf59165d65b1bba1d16d5415853d9
#
_entry.id   446bf59165d65b1bba1d16d5415853d9
#
_cell.length_a   1.000
_cell.length_b   1.000
_cell.length_c   1.000
_cell.angle_alpha   90.00
_cell.angle_beta   90.00
_cell.angle_gamma   90.00
#
_symmetry.space_group_name_H-M   'P 1'
#
loop_
_entity.id
_entity.type
_entity.pdbx_description
1 polymer ?
#
loop_
_entity_poly.entity_id
_entity_poly.type
_entity_poly.pdbx_seq_one_letter_code
_entity_poly.pdbx_strand_id
1 'polypeptide(L)'
;MKKLMVITAVLLVMCLLVPVACASAPSGEESAGGALPPVISPEDEETYKEIGGDSALSIAEEERMIIRNGDMSLVVEDVVSARDETSQLVIRFNGYVVSSRIWGEEQDMKGYISIRVPDEKFDQVLAELRELAIRVTSESTDSQDVTEEYVDLQSRLKNAEATESQYLALLEKAADVEDILNIYDSLSRVRGEIEQIKGRMQYLERTSSMSLITVNLRPEATAKPLVRVGWSAFEILKAAVRGIVIFGQWLGAIAIWLLIFIPVWGTILGVILWRRRRKRA
;
A
#
# COMPACT_ATOMS: atom_id res chain seq x y z
N MET A 1 -19.10 -56.66 25.28
CA MET A 1 -19.81 -55.87 24.29
C MET A 1 -20.35 -54.53 24.88
N LYS A 2 -20.95 -54.45 26.08
CA LYS A 2 -21.46 -53.22 26.63
C LYS A 2 -20.40 -52.12 26.89
N LYS A 3 -19.16 -52.48 27.29
CA LYS A 3 -18.08 -51.48 27.50
C LYS A 3 -17.52 -50.83 26.25
N LEU A 4 -17.54 -51.56 25.12
CA LEU A 4 -17.09 -51.01 23.81
C LEU A 4 -18.11 -50.03 23.24
N MET A 5 -19.39 -50.30 23.43
CA MET A 5 -20.49 -49.44 22.98
C MET A 5 -20.57 -48.13 23.77
N VAL A 6 -20.15 -48.12 25.02
CA VAL A 6 -20.05 -46.91 25.86
C VAL A 6 -18.86 -46.04 25.45
N ILE A 7 -17.75 -46.62 25.07
CA ILE A 7 -16.54 -45.88 24.63
C ILE A 7 -16.80 -45.21 23.29
N THR A 8 -17.48 -45.87 22.33
CA THR A 8 -17.84 -45.25 21.04
C THR A 8 -18.87 -44.16 21.17
N ALA A 9 -19.83 -44.32 22.10
CA ALA A 9 -20.82 -43.27 22.38
C ALA A 9 -20.18 -42.03 23.03
N VAL A 10 -19.24 -42.18 23.95
CA VAL A 10 -18.51 -41.08 24.60
C VAL A 10 -17.62 -40.33 23.60
N LEU A 11 -16.96 -41.06 22.66
CA LEU A 11 -16.15 -40.41 21.62
C LEU A 11 -16.97 -39.60 20.63
N LEU A 12 -18.20 -40.04 20.33
CA LEU A 12 -19.13 -39.37 19.42
C LEU A 12 -19.73 -38.09 20.07
N VAL A 13 -19.98 -38.11 21.38
CA VAL A 13 -20.46 -36.94 22.13
C VAL A 13 -19.35 -35.90 22.34
N MET A 14 -18.11 -36.31 22.44
CA MET A 14 -16.97 -35.37 22.58
C MET A 14 -16.63 -34.62 21.30
N CYS A 15 -17.00 -35.14 20.13
CA CYS A 15 -16.81 -34.46 18.83
C CYS A 15 -17.88 -33.39 18.54
N LEU A 16 -18.98 -33.35 19.30
CA LEU A 16 -20.12 -32.42 19.13
C LEU A 16 -20.04 -31.16 20.02
N LEU A 17 -19.01 -31.04 20.87
CA LEU A 17 -18.85 -29.94 21.84
C LEU A 17 -17.66 -29.02 21.53
N VAL A 18 -17.46 -28.66 20.28
CA VAL A 18 -16.57 -27.54 19.94
C VAL A 18 -17.44 -26.29 19.65
N PRO A 19 -17.62 -25.38 20.61
CA PRO A 19 -18.26 -24.10 20.30
C PRO A 19 -17.26 -23.22 19.60
N VAL A 20 -17.57 -22.83 18.36
CA VAL A 20 -16.98 -21.68 17.68
C VAL A 20 -17.46 -20.43 18.41
N ALA A 21 -16.62 -19.88 19.27
CA ALA A 21 -16.84 -18.58 19.89
C ALA A 21 -15.88 -17.57 19.27
N CYS A 22 -16.35 -16.89 18.20
CA CYS A 22 -15.83 -15.59 17.79
C CYS A 22 -16.94 -14.57 18.03
N ALA A 23 -16.91 -13.93 19.20
CA ALA A 23 -17.67 -12.72 19.48
C ALA A 23 -16.67 -11.56 19.59
N SER A 24 -16.63 -10.71 18.58
CA SER A 24 -16.04 -9.38 18.62
C SER A 24 -17.01 -8.45 19.33
N ALA A 25 -16.62 -7.90 20.47
CA ALA A 25 -17.32 -6.82 21.14
C ALA A 25 -16.93 -5.47 20.52
N PRO A 26 -17.87 -4.54 20.28
CA PRO A 26 -17.56 -3.15 19.99
C PRO A 26 -17.31 -2.42 21.32
N SER A 27 -16.14 -1.82 21.46
CA SER A 27 -15.83 -0.84 22.50
C SER A 27 -16.52 0.48 22.16
N GLY A 28 -17.57 0.82 22.93
CA GLY A 28 -18.12 2.15 22.95
C GLY A 28 -17.23 3.05 23.79
N GLU A 29 -16.66 4.08 23.19
CA GLU A 29 -16.08 5.20 23.92
C GLU A 29 -17.16 6.23 24.20
N GLU A 30 -17.39 6.42 25.46
CA GLU A 30 -18.22 7.46 26.06
C GLU A 30 -17.52 8.81 25.88
N SER A 31 -18.07 9.67 25.03
CA SER A 31 -17.60 11.04 24.84
C SER A 31 -18.12 11.91 25.98
N ALA A 32 -17.23 12.28 26.88
CA ALA A 32 -17.49 13.29 27.91
C ALA A 32 -17.73 14.66 27.28
N GLY A 33 -18.81 15.31 27.71
CA GLY A 33 -19.23 16.62 27.26
C GLY A 33 -18.20 17.72 27.53
N GLY A 34 -17.74 18.38 26.49
CA GLY A 34 -16.98 19.62 26.53
C GLY A 34 -17.94 20.80 26.37
N ALA A 35 -17.88 21.70 27.32
CA ALA A 35 -18.65 22.92 27.41
C ALA A 35 -18.45 23.84 26.18
N LEU A 36 -19.53 24.39 25.68
CA LEU A 36 -19.54 25.42 24.64
C LEU A 36 -18.94 26.73 25.20
N PRO A 37 -18.09 27.43 24.44
CA PRO A 37 -17.68 28.78 24.77
C PRO A 37 -18.84 29.78 24.55
N PRO A 38 -18.85 30.91 25.26
CA PRO A 38 -19.96 31.87 25.24
C PRO A 38 -20.07 32.60 23.89
N VAL A 39 -21.30 32.71 23.45
CA VAL A 39 -21.71 33.53 22.31
C VAL A 39 -21.48 35.02 22.67
N ILE A 40 -20.60 35.70 21.95
CA ILE A 40 -20.44 37.14 21.99
C ILE A 40 -21.43 37.71 20.99
N SER A 41 -22.39 38.51 21.49
CA SER A 41 -23.32 39.29 20.69
C SER A 41 -22.55 40.37 19.90
N PRO A 42 -22.94 40.68 18.68
CA PRO A 42 -22.41 41.82 17.93
C PRO A 42 -23.28 43.07 18.25
N GLU A 43 -22.76 43.92 19.07
CA GLU A 43 -23.23 45.32 19.15
C GLU A 43 -21.96 46.19 19.28
N ASP A 44 -21.54 46.72 18.14
CA ASP A 44 -20.96 48.03 17.97
C ASP A 44 -20.66 48.24 16.48
N GLU A 45 -21.62 48.88 15.82
CA GLU A 45 -21.50 49.48 14.52
C GLU A 45 -20.61 50.72 14.60
N GLU A 46 -19.28 50.57 14.41
CA GLU A 46 -18.41 51.72 14.12
C GLU A 46 -18.15 51.82 12.62
N THR A 47 -18.71 52.88 12.10
CA THR A 47 -18.55 53.45 10.77
C THR A 47 -17.09 53.55 10.36
N TYR A 48 -16.60 52.63 9.56
CA TYR A 48 -15.33 52.81 8.85
C TYR A 48 -15.55 53.64 7.58
N LYS A 49 -15.08 54.83 7.69
CA LYS A 49 -14.97 55.82 6.62
C LYS A 49 -14.19 55.21 5.46
N GLU A 50 -14.85 55.13 4.33
CA GLU A 50 -14.30 54.78 3.03
C GLU A 50 -13.15 55.74 2.67
N ILE A 51 -11.89 55.31 2.89
CA ILE A 51 -10.72 55.96 2.31
C ILE A 51 -10.53 55.32 0.94
N GLY A 52 -11.07 55.96 -0.07
CA GLY A 52 -10.73 55.67 -1.46
C GLY A 52 -9.24 55.88 -1.68
N GLY A 53 -8.52 54.82 -1.76
CA GLY A 53 -7.15 54.71 -2.19
C GLY A 53 -7.09 53.52 -3.16
N ASP A 54 -7.27 53.85 -4.44
CA ASP A 54 -6.97 52.99 -5.57
C ASP A 54 -5.43 52.78 -5.58
N SER A 55 -4.98 51.97 -4.68
CA SER A 55 -3.69 51.30 -4.74
C SER A 55 -4.01 49.85 -5.00
N ALA A 56 -4.27 49.53 -6.26
CA ALA A 56 -4.01 48.18 -6.76
C ALA A 56 -2.55 47.85 -6.40
N LEU A 57 -2.38 47.30 -5.20
CA LEU A 57 -1.20 46.50 -4.92
C LEU A 57 -1.22 45.41 -5.99
N SER A 58 -0.54 45.68 -7.10
CA SER A 58 0.01 44.58 -7.89
C SER A 58 0.93 43.88 -6.93
N ILE A 59 0.38 42.93 -6.19
CA ILE A 59 1.16 41.87 -5.61
C ILE A 59 1.84 41.24 -6.82
N ALA A 60 3.12 41.65 -7.03
CA ALA A 60 3.98 40.91 -7.92
C ALA A 60 3.70 39.45 -7.54
N GLU A 61 3.26 38.69 -8.51
CA GLU A 61 3.10 37.23 -8.36
C GLU A 61 4.52 36.74 -8.04
N GLU A 62 4.89 36.82 -6.75
CA GLU A 62 6.10 36.20 -6.27
C GLU A 62 5.95 34.74 -6.70
N GLU A 63 6.83 34.32 -7.56
CA GLU A 63 6.85 32.98 -8.17
C GLU A 63 6.87 31.97 -7.02
N ARG A 64 5.66 31.49 -6.64
CA ARG A 64 5.50 30.58 -5.50
C ARG A 64 6.12 29.25 -5.85
N MET A 65 6.92 28.74 -4.94
CA MET A 65 7.47 27.41 -5.05
C MET A 65 6.51 26.41 -4.41
N ILE A 66 5.73 25.71 -5.24
CA ILE A 66 4.74 24.75 -4.79
C ILE A 66 5.21 23.36 -5.22
N ILE A 67 5.33 22.44 -4.27
CA ILE A 67 5.56 21.02 -4.54
C ILE A 67 4.19 20.35 -4.65
N ARG A 68 3.88 19.77 -5.81
CA ARG A 68 2.63 19.04 -6.04
C ARG A 68 2.87 17.55 -6.24
N ASN A 69 2.06 16.74 -5.56
CA ASN A 69 2.05 15.28 -5.73
C ASN A 69 0.61 14.85 -6.04
N GLY A 70 0.45 13.97 -7.02
CA GLY A 70 -0.83 13.37 -7.39
C GLY A 70 -0.79 11.86 -7.21
N ASP A 71 -1.84 11.30 -6.62
CA ASP A 71 -2.05 9.87 -6.54
C ASP A 71 -3.37 9.50 -7.20
N MET A 72 -3.32 8.62 -8.20
CA MET A 72 -4.49 8.16 -8.92
C MET A 72 -4.62 6.64 -8.90
N SER A 73 -5.84 6.14 -8.79
CA SER A 73 -6.16 4.74 -8.98
C SER A 73 -7.17 4.59 -10.11
N LEU A 74 -6.74 3.99 -11.21
CA LEU A 74 -7.48 3.88 -12.45
C LEU A 74 -7.90 2.43 -12.72
N VAL A 75 -9.12 2.26 -13.19
CA VAL A 75 -9.59 1.01 -13.76
C VAL A 75 -9.50 1.14 -15.27
N VAL A 76 -8.78 0.24 -15.91
CA VAL A 76 -8.46 0.23 -17.34
C VAL A 76 -8.85 -1.11 -17.98
N GLU A 77 -9.01 -1.13 -19.28
CA GLU A 77 -9.31 -2.36 -20.03
C GLU A 77 -8.11 -3.31 -20.02
N ASP A 78 -6.93 -2.80 -20.42
CA ASP A 78 -5.67 -3.52 -20.38
C ASP A 78 -4.58 -2.70 -19.67
N VAL A 79 -3.99 -3.30 -18.65
CA VAL A 79 -2.98 -2.64 -17.79
C VAL A 79 -1.68 -2.37 -18.55
N VAL A 80 -1.31 -3.26 -19.50
CA VAL A 80 -0.07 -3.09 -20.27
C VAL A 80 -0.20 -1.94 -21.24
N SER A 81 -1.30 -1.90 -22.01
CA SER A 81 -1.59 -0.82 -22.94
C SER A 81 -1.70 0.53 -22.22
N ALA A 82 -2.45 0.58 -21.14
CA ALA A 82 -2.61 1.81 -20.35
C ALA A 82 -1.29 2.34 -19.77
N ARG A 83 -0.38 1.43 -19.34
CA ARG A 83 0.96 1.81 -18.89
C ARG A 83 1.78 2.41 -20.04
N ASP A 84 1.71 1.82 -21.23
CA ASP A 84 2.45 2.29 -22.40
C ASP A 84 1.89 3.63 -22.91
N GLU A 85 0.58 3.79 -22.95
CA GLU A 85 -0.09 5.05 -23.28
C GLU A 85 0.26 6.15 -22.27
N THR A 86 0.24 5.85 -20.96
CA THR A 86 0.70 6.76 -19.90
C THR A 86 2.14 7.20 -20.15
N SER A 87 3.02 6.27 -20.51
CA SER A 87 4.43 6.59 -20.78
C SER A 87 4.60 7.51 -21.99
N GLN A 88 3.83 7.30 -23.06
CA GLN A 88 3.85 8.16 -24.25
C GLN A 88 3.27 9.54 -23.97
N LEU A 89 2.18 9.58 -23.18
CA LEU A 89 1.56 10.82 -22.73
C LEU A 89 2.56 11.69 -21.97
N VAL A 90 3.27 11.13 -21.02
CA VAL A 90 4.26 11.84 -20.20
C VAL A 90 5.36 12.46 -21.08
N ILE A 91 5.85 11.72 -22.06
CA ILE A 91 6.87 12.23 -23.01
C ILE A 91 6.34 13.41 -23.81
N ARG A 92 5.07 13.39 -24.25
CA ARG A 92 4.44 14.52 -24.97
C ARG A 92 4.40 15.81 -24.12
N PHE A 93 4.30 15.67 -22.81
CA PHE A 93 4.31 16.79 -21.86
C PHE A 93 5.70 17.15 -21.31
N ASN A 94 6.78 16.70 -21.97
CA ASN A 94 8.16 16.90 -21.52
C ASN A 94 8.46 16.35 -20.12
N GLY A 95 7.72 15.33 -19.73
CA GLY A 95 7.95 14.57 -18.50
C GLY A 95 8.77 13.32 -18.73
N TYR A 96 8.94 12.54 -17.68
CA TYR A 96 9.61 11.25 -17.74
C TYR A 96 9.05 10.26 -16.72
N VAL A 97 9.23 8.97 -17.00
CA VAL A 97 8.85 7.88 -16.10
C VAL A 97 9.95 7.66 -15.08
N VAL A 98 9.60 7.75 -13.81
CA VAL A 98 10.50 7.50 -12.67
C VAL A 98 10.61 6.00 -12.40
N SER A 99 9.47 5.32 -12.31
CA SER A 99 9.41 3.89 -12.10
C SER A 99 8.12 3.31 -12.70
N SER A 100 8.19 2.06 -13.14
CA SER A 100 7.04 1.33 -13.63
C SER A 100 7.17 -0.13 -13.23
N ARG A 101 6.06 -0.75 -12.83
CA ARG A 101 6.00 -2.16 -12.48
C ARG A 101 4.64 -2.73 -12.86
N ILE A 102 4.63 -3.92 -13.42
CA ILE A 102 3.43 -4.70 -13.68
C ILE A 102 3.62 -6.04 -12.97
N TRP A 103 2.54 -6.56 -12.35
CA TRP A 103 2.55 -7.86 -11.67
C TRP A 103 1.14 -8.46 -11.69
N GLY A 104 1.05 -9.78 -11.50
CA GLY A 104 -0.20 -10.54 -11.54
C GLY A 104 -0.26 -11.47 -12.74
N GLU A 105 -1.32 -12.26 -12.82
CA GLU A 105 -1.58 -13.20 -13.92
C GLU A 105 -2.77 -12.70 -14.74
N GLU A 106 -2.69 -12.81 -16.05
CA GLU A 106 -3.65 -12.41 -17.09
C GLU A 106 -4.87 -11.57 -16.67
N GLN A 107 -5.78 -12.14 -15.88
CA GLN A 107 -7.04 -11.48 -15.49
C GLN A 107 -6.95 -10.61 -14.21
N ASP A 108 -5.90 -10.80 -13.40
CA ASP A 108 -5.65 -10.04 -12.16
C ASP A 108 -4.37 -9.17 -12.28
N MET A 109 -3.95 -8.85 -13.50
CA MET A 109 -2.77 -8.04 -13.75
C MET A 109 -2.95 -6.63 -13.17
N LYS A 110 -1.97 -6.16 -12.43
CA LYS A 110 -1.96 -4.81 -11.82
C LYS A 110 -0.72 -4.07 -12.28
N GLY A 111 -0.84 -2.79 -12.39
CA GLY A 111 0.27 -1.92 -12.75
C GLY A 111 0.43 -0.77 -11.77
N TYR A 112 1.64 -0.31 -11.68
CA TYR A 112 2.02 0.89 -10.97
C TYR A 112 2.99 1.66 -11.85
N ILE A 113 2.75 2.93 -12.05
CA ILE A 113 3.65 3.83 -12.77
C ILE A 113 3.76 5.15 -12.02
N SER A 114 4.98 5.59 -11.79
CA SER A 114 5.29 6.88 -11.21
C SER A 114 5.97 7.74 -12.25
N ILE A 115 5.45 8.93 -12.47
CA ILE A 115 5.86 9.86 -13.51
C ILE A 115 6.18 11.23 -12.93
N ARG A 116 7.11 11.95 -13.56
CA ARG A 116 7.34 13.35 -13.28
C ARG A 116 7.01 14.19 -14.50
N VAL A 117 6.29 15.26 -14.26
CA VAL A 117 5.84 16.20 -15.28
C VAL A 117 6.12 17.64 -14.84
N PRO A 118 6.37 18.58 -15.77
CA PRO A 118 6.48 20.00 -15.41
C PRO A 118 5.24 20.46 -14.61
N ASP A 119 5.44 21.23 -13.58
CA ASP A 119 4.36 21.67 -12.69
C ASP A 119 3.23 22.38 -13.43
N GLU A 120 3.57 23.20 -14.41
CA GLU A 120 2.61 23.89 -15.28
C GLU A 120 1.67 22.95 -16.06
N LYS A 121 2.08 21.71 -16.27
CA LYS A 121 1.34 20.68 -17.03
C LYS A 121 0.63 19.66 -16.17
N PHE A 122 0.78 19.77 -14.84
CA PHE A 122 0.26 18.80 -13.88
C PHE A 122 -1.24 18.54 -14.06
N ASP A 123 -2.06 19.58 -14.09
CA ASP A 123 -3.52 19.44 -14.20
C ASP A 123 -3.96 18.91 -15.57
N GLN A 124 -3.22 19.29 -16.64
CA GLN A 124 -3.47 18.77 -17.99
C GLN A 124 -3.20 17.27 -18.08
N VAL A 125 -2.08 16.83 -17.47
CA VAL A 125 -1.73 15.40 -17.44
C VAL A 125 -2.72 14.60 -16.62
N LEU A 126 -3.18 15.12 -15.47
CA LEU A 126 -4.25 14.47 -14.68
C LEU A 126 -5.53 14.32 -15.49
N ALA A 127 -5.92 15.34 -16.25
CA ALA A 127 -7.11 15.29 -17.11
C ALA A 127 -6.98 14.20 -18.19
N GLU A 128 -5.86 14.14 -18.90
CA GLU A 128 -5.64 13.10 -19.92
C GLU A 128 -5.52 11.69 -19.32
N LEU A 129 -4.95 11.54 -18.11
CA LEU A 129 -4.94 10.26 -17.40
C LEU A 129 -6.35 9.77 -17.03
N ARG A 130 -7.28 10.69 -16.71
CA ARG A 130 -8.69 10.33 -16.48
C ARG A 130 -9.35 9.81 -17.75
N GLU A 131 -9.02 10.37 -18.91
CA GLU A 131 -9.56 9.95 -20.22
C GLU A 131 -9.09 8.55 -20.65
N LEU A 132 -7.89 8.13 -20.22
CA LEU A 132 -7.38 6.78 -20.48
C LEU A 132 -8.11 5.71 -19.65
N ALA A 133 -8.82 6.08 -18.60
CA ALA A 133 -9.43 5.15 -17.69
C ALA A 133 -10.91 4.91 -18.02
N ILE A 134 -11.36 3.67 -17.91
CA ILE A 134 -12.79 3.36 -17.89
C ILE A 134 -13.45 4.04 -16.67
N ARG A 135 -12.72 4.07 -15.55
CA ARG A 135 -13.19 4.67 -14.29
C ARG A 135 -12.03 5.05 -13.38
N VAL A 136 -12.12 6.23 -12.79
CA VAL A 136 -11.25 6.66 -11.69
C VAL A 136 -11.84 6.14 -10.38
N THR A 137 -11.05 5.38 -9.62
CA THR A 137 -11.49 4.82 -8.33
C THR A 137 -11.14 5.76 -7.18
N SER A 138 -9.98 6.38 -7.24
CA SER A 138 -9.56 7.43 -6.30
C SER A 138 -8.60 8.38 -7.00
N GLU A 139 -8.66 9.62 -6.58
CA GLU A 139 -7.74 10.67 -6.98
C GLU A 139 -7.48 11.55 -5.76
N SER A 140 -6.22 11.84 -5.50
CA SER A 140 -5.78 12.74 -4.44
C SER A 140 -4.67 13.61 -4.97
N THR A 141 -4.70 14.88 -4.62
CA THR A 141 -3.63 15.84 -4.91
C THR A 141 -3.21 16.49 -3.61
N ASP A 142 -1.92 16.44 -3.33
CA ASP A 142 -1.29 17.11 -2.20
C ASP A 142 -0.38 18.21 -2.71
N SER A 143 -0.46 19.40 -2.10
CA SER A 143 0.29 20.57 -2.50
C SER A 143 0.93 21.23 -1.27
N GLN A 144 2.23 21.45 -1.32
CA GLN A 144 2.99 22.09 -0.26
C GLN A 144 3.68 23.34 -0.79
N ASP A 145 3.34 24.49 -0.22
CA ASP A 145 4.06 25.74 -0.47
C ASP A 145 5.37 25.73 0.33
N VAL A 146 6.48 25.83 -0.36
CA VAL A 146 7.84 25.83 0.21
C VAL A 146 8.57 27.14 -0.03
N THR A 147 7.86 28.18 -0.45
CA THR A 147 8.43 29.50 -0.76
C THR A 147 9.14 30.09 0.45
N GLU A 148 8.51 30.04 1.63
CA GLU A 148 9.11 30.55 2.87
C GLU A 148 10.36 29.78 3.26
N GLU A 149 10.34 28.45 3.16
CA GLU A 149 11.51 27.61 3.43
C GLU A 149 12.69 27.97 2.50
N TYR A 150 12.39 28.18 1.22
CA TYR A 150 13.41 28.55 0.23
C TYR A 150 14.03 29.92 0.53
N VAL A 151 13.23 30.91 0.86
CA VAL A 151 13.68 32.27 1.21
C VAL A 151 14.50 32.25 2.50
N ASP A 152 14.10 31.48 3.52
CA ASP A 152 14.91 31.30 4.74
C ASP A 152 16.27 30.68 4.42
N LEU A 153 16.30 29.59 3.64
CA LEU A 153 17.54 28.96 3.23
C LEU A 153 18.44 29.92 2.44
N GLN A 154 17.89 30.75 1.56
CA GLN A 154 18.64 31.75 0.82
C GLN A 154 19.29 32.78 1.77
N SER A 155 18.55 33.23 2.77
CA SER A 155 19.06 34.16 3.79
C SER A 155 20.18 33.53 4.64
N ARG A 156 19.98 32.26 5.04
CA ARG A 156 21.02 31.51 5.78
C ARG A 156 22.27 31.25 4.93
N LEU A 157 22.08 30.92 3.64
CA LEU A 157 23.20 30.76 2.71
C LEU A 157 24.04 32.02 2.63
N LYS A 158 23.40 33.18 2.45
CA LYS A 158 24.08 34.47 2.39
C LYS A 158 24.88 34.75 3.65
N ASN A 159 24.34 34.46 4.83
CA ASN A 159 25.03 34.64 6.11
C ASN A 159 26.23 33.71 6.25
N ALA A 160 26.07 32.44 5.87
CA ALA A 160 27.15 31.45 5.91
C ALA A 160 28.27 31.80 4.94
N GLU A 161 27.96 32.24 3.71
CA GLU A 161 28.96 32.71 2.74
C GLU A 161 29.69 33.97 3.21
N ALA A 162 29.02 34.90 3.89
CA ALA A 162 29.66 36.05 4.52
C ALA A 162 30.59 35.62 5.64
N THR A 163 30.22 34.61 6.45
CA THR A 163 31.07 34.05 7.51
C THR A 163 32.29 33.34 6.92
N GLU A 164 32.13 32.56 5.84
CA GLU A 164 33.25 31.96 5.12
C GLU A 164 34.25 33.00 4.66
N SER A 165 33.76 34.09 4.05
CA SER A 165 34.60 35.19 3.60
C SER A 165 35.40 35.84 4.75
N GLN A 166 34.77 35.99 5.94
CA GLN A 166 35.47 36.52 7.14
C GLN A 166 36.58 35.55 7.62
N TYR A 167 36.30 34.24 7.65
CA TYR A 167 37.34 33.27 8.03
C TYR A 167 38.49 33.24 7.03
N LEU A 168 38.24 33.38 5.74
CA LEU A 168 39.29 33.48 4.73
C LEU A 168 40.17 34.74 4.93
N ALA A 169 39.52 35.87 5.22
CA ALA A 169 40.25 37.12 5.52
C ALA A 169 41.05 37.04 6.84
N LEU A 170 40.59 36.24 7.83
CA LEU A 170 41.35 35.97 9.05
C LEU A 170 42.52 35.03 8.77
N LEU A 171 42.35 34.03 7.94
CA LEU A 171 43.37 33.07 7.54
C LEU A 171 44.56 33.77 6.86
N GLU A 172 44.31 34.78 6.01
CA GLU A 172 45.36 35.59 5.37
C GLU A 172 46.21 36.40 6.37
N LYS A 173 45.66 36.69 7.55
CA LYS A 173 46.32 37.49 8.60
C LYS A 173 46.94 36.63 9.69
N ALA A 174 46.60 35.37 9.76
CA ALA A 174 47.07 34.45 10.78
C ALA A 174 48.55 34.12 10.55
N ALA A 175 49.38 34.23 11.62
CA ALA A 175 50.79 33.90 11.59
C ALA A 175 51.13 32.69 12.45
N ASP A 176 50.29 32.36 13.43
CA ASP A 176 50.46 31.21 14.31
C ASP A 176 49.82 29.95 13.72
N VAL A 177 50.51 28.82 13.82
CA VAL A 177 50.08 27.53 13.31
C VAL A 177 48.82 27.06 14.03
N GLU A 178 48.68 27.31 15.33
CA GLU A 178 47.52 26.95 16.12
C GLU A 178 46.28 27.72 15.67
N ASP A 179 46.40 29.02 15.43
CA ASP A 179 45.33 29.87 14.90
C ASP A 179 44.92 29.42 13.50
N ILE A 180 45.87 29.11 12.63
CA ILE A 180 45.63 28.61 11.29
C ILE A 180 44.77 27.31 11.34
N LEU A 181 45.12 26.35 12.19
CA LEU A 181 44.39 25.10 12.35
C LEU A 181 42.97 25.35 12.86
N ASN A 182 42.78 26.21 13.87
CA ASN A 182 41.46 26.55 14.41
C ASN A 182 40.56 27.24 13.35
N ILE A 183 41.15 28.09 12.51
CA ILE A 183 40.42 28.73 11.41
C ILE A 183 40.02 27.70 10.34
N TYR A 184 40.91 26.77 9.99
CA TYR A 184 40.63 25.71 9.04
C TYR A 184 39.49 24.81 9.52
N ASP A 185 39.46 24.45 10.79
CA ASP A 185 38.35 23.64 11.37
C ASP A 185 37.03 24.41 11.30
N SER A 186 37.06 25.70 11.59
CA SER A 186 35.87 26.56 11.50
C SER A 186 35.40 26.74 10.06
N LEU A 187 36.34 26.97 9.13
CA LEU A 187 36.08 27.06 7.71
C LEU A 187 35.48 25.78 7.14
N SER A 188 36.02 24.63 7.55
CA SER A 188 35.49 23.32 7.14
C SER A 188 34.02 23.11 7.57
N ARG A 189 33.68 23.54 8.80
CA ARG A 189 32.29 23.47 9.31
C ARG A 189 31.34 24.38 8.52
N VAL A 190 31.76 25.64 8.27
CA VAL A 190 30.92 26.59 7.51
C VAL A 190 30.73 26.13 6.07
N ARG A 191 31.76 25.58 5.42
CA ARG A 191 31.64 25.00 4.09
C ARG A 191 30.67 23.83 4.06
N GLY A 192 30.72 22.94 5.05
CA GLY A 192 29.74 21.85 5.19
C GLY A 192 28.31 22.36 5.35
N GLU A 193 28.11 23.46 6.11
CA GLU A 193 26.79 24.09 6.23
C GLU A 193 26.32 24.70 4.89
N ILE A 194 27.20 25.41 4.18
CA ILE A 194 26.90 25.97 2.85
C ILE A 194 26.47 24.88 1.86
N GLU A 195 27.21 23.77 1.81
CA GLU A 195 26.89 22.65 0.93
C GLU A 195 25.55 22.02 1.29
N GLN A 196 25.24 21.86 2.58
CA GLN A 196 23.96 21.33 3.05
C GLN A 196 22.80 22.25 2.65
N ILE A 197 22.92 23.56 2.84
CA ILE A 197 21.91 24.55 2.48
C ILE A 197 21.69 24.52 0.95
N LYS A 198 22.78 24.59 0.16
CA LYS A 198 22.71 24.52 -1.30
C LYS A 198 22.04 23.22 -1.79
N GLY A 199 22.37 22.10 -1.16
CA GLY A 199 21.72 20.81 -1.45
C GLY A 199 20.22 20.83 -1.19
N ARG A 200 19.78 21.43 -0.07
CA ARG A 200 18.35 21.56 0.26
C ARG A 200 17.63 22.49 -0.71
N MET A 201 18.21 23.63 -1.06
CA MET A 201 17.65 24.56 -2.03
C MET A 201 17.48 23.90 -3.40
N GLN A 202 18.49 23.20 -3.90
CA GLN A 202 18.39 22.45 -5.16
C GLN A 202 17.32 21.36 -5.14
N TYR A 203 17.13 20.72 -4.00
CA TYR A 203 16.04 19.75 -3.84
C TYR A 203 14.67 20.42 -3.98
N LEU A 204 14.45 21.56 -3.32
CA LEU A 204 13.21 22.32 -3.40
C LEU A 204 12.96 22.82 -4.84
N GLU A 205 13.95 23.38 -5.50
CA GLU A 205 13.87 23.83 -6.90
C GLU A 205 13.46 22.69 -7.85
N ARG A 206 14.12 21.53 -7.74
CA ARG A 206 13.78 20.38 -8.60
C ARG A 206 12.40 19.81 -8.32
N THR A 207 11.98 19.84 -7.05
CA THR A 207 10.71 19.22 -6.67
C THR A 207 9.54 20.13 -6.95
N SER A 208 9.71 21.46 -6.89
CA SER A 208 8.70 22.44 -7.27
C SER A 208 8.57 22.60 -8.79
N SER A 209 9.65 22.44 -9.55
CA SER A 209 9.60 22.53 -11.01
C SER A 209 9.00 21.28 -11.68
N MET A 210 9.04 20.12 -11.01
CA MET A 210 8.60 18.83 -11.55
C MET A 210 7.73 18.09 -10.54
N SER A 211 6.43 18.10 -10.79
CA SER A 211 5.42 17.41 -9.97
C SER A 211 5.46 15.89 -10.18
N LEU A 212 5.21 15.16 -9.11
CA LEU A 212 5.16 13.69 -9.12
C LEU A 212 3.71 13.22 -9.22
N ILE A 213 3.43 12.32 -10.16
CA ILE A 213 2.12 11.65 -10.25
C ILE A 213 2.35 10.15 -10.16
N THR A 214 1.62 9.52 -9.24
CA THR A 214 1.62 8.08 -9.02
C THR A 214 0.30 7.51 -9.51
N VAL A 215 0.36 6.57 -10.46
CA VAL A 215 -0.82 5.96 -11.05
C VAL A 215 -0.83 4.47 -10.74
N ASN A 216 -1.88 4.01 -10.08
CA ASN A 216 -2.17 2.61 -9.83
C ASN A 216 -3.19 2.12 -10.86
N LEU A 217 -2.80 1.17 -11.70
CA LEU A 217 -3.62 0.60 -12.76
C LEU A 217 -4.18 -0.75 -12.31
N ARG A 218 -5.49 -0.92 -12.49
CA ARG A 218 -6.19 -2.19 -12.21
C ARG A 218 -7.06 -2.54 -13.40
N PRO A 219 -7.16 -3.83 -13.77
CA PRO A 219 -8.08 -4.23 -14.81
C PRO A 219 -9.51 -4.03 -14.34
N GLU A 220 -10.42 -3.84 -15.28
CA GLU A 220 -11.84 -3.94 -14.97
C GLU A 220 -12.12 -5.34 -14.43
N ALA A 221 -12.67 -5.42 -13.22
CA ALA A 221 -13.08 -6.69 -12.64
C ALA A 221 -14.14 -7.28 -13.55
N THR A 222 -13.72 -8.15 -14.46
CA THR A 222 -14.67 -9.01 -15.16
C THR A 222 -15.44 -9.73 -14.08
N ALA A 223 -16.72 -9.41 -13.90
CA ALA A 223 -17.56 -10.06 -12.92
C ALA A 223 -17.39 -11.55 -13.16
N LYS A 224 -16.63 -12.23 -12.29
CA LYS A 224 -16.58 -13.70 -12.35
C LYS A 224 -18.04 -14.10 -12.25
N PRO A 225 -18.63 -14.71 -13.30
CA PRO A 225 -20.04 -15.04 -13.23
C PRO A 225 -20.22 -15.87 -11.98
N LEU A 226 -21.08 -15.41 -11.06
CA LEU A 226 -21.42 -16.10 -9.80
C LEU A 226 -21.99 -17.49 -10.08
N VAL A 227 -22.42 -17.72 -11.31
CA VAL A 227 -22.76 -19.02 -11.86
C VAL A 227 -21.49 -19.55 -12.51
N ARG A 228 -20.88 -20.59 -11.94
CA ARG A 228 -19.93 -21.41 -12.68
C ARG A 228 -20.61 -21.79 -13.99
N VAL A 229 -20.18 -21.13 -15.07
CA VAL A 229 -20.57 -21.53 -16.43
C VAL A 229 -19.95 -22.90 -16.62
N GLY A 230 -20.73 -23.94 -16.42
CA GLY A 230 -20.22 -25.29 -16.48
C GLY A 230 -20.97 -26.28 -15.60
N TRP A 231 -22.30 -26.12 -15.46
CA TRP A 231 -23.10 -27.30 -15.19
C TRP A 231 -23.13 -28.13 -16.49
N SER A 232 -22.00 -28.76 -16.79
CA SER A 232 -21.95 -29.76 -17.86
C SER A 232 -22.34 -31.09 -17.23
N ALA A 233 -23.49 -31.59 -17.60
CA ALA A 233 -23.92 -32.96 -17.24
C ALA A 233 -22.82 -33.99 -17.52
N PHE A 234 -21.98 -33.71 -18.51
CA PHE A 234 -20.82 -34.51 -18.89
C PHE A 234 -19.67 -34.48 -17.84
N GLU A 235 -19.39 -33.35 -17.20
CA GLU A 235 -18.41 -33.29 -16.13
C GLU A 235 -18.87 -33.96 -14.84
N ILE A 236 -20.16 -33.84 -14.54
CA ILE A 236 -20.78 -34.54 -13.41
C ILE A 236 -20.75 -36.05 -13.68
N LEU A 237 -21.09 -36.49 -14.91
CA LEU A 237 -20.98 -37.88 -15.29
C LEU A 237 -19.56 -38.41 -15.19
N LYS A 238 -18.58 -37.64 -15.66
CA LYS A 238 -17.16 -38.00 -15.56
C LYS A 238 -16.67 -38.06 -14.10
N ALA A 239 -17.14 -37.16 -13.25
CA ALA A 239 -16.83 -37.18 -11.80
C ALA A 239 -17.51 -38.38 -11.12
N ALA A 240 -18.74 -38.72 -11.48
CA ALA A 240 -19.46 -39.88 -10.97
C ALA A 240 -18.77 -41.19 -11.37
N VAL A 241 -18.37 -41.32 -12.64
CA VAL A 241 -17.61 -42.49 -13.13
C VAL A 241 -16.30 -42.60 -12.41
N ARG A 242 -15.56 -41.53 -12.20
CA ARG A 242 -14.31 -41.52 -11.42
C ARG A 242 -14.56 -41.92 -9.97
N GLY A 243 -15.63 -41.48 -9.35
CA GLY A 243 -16.06 -41.89 -8.01
C GLY A 243 -16.33 -43.40 -7.91
N ILE A 244 -17.01 -43.99 -8.89
CA ILE A 244 -17.29 -45.44 -8.96
C ILE A 244 -16.00 -46.22 -9.09
N VAL A 245 -15.04 -45.78 -9.92
CA VAL A 245 -13.75 -46.45 -10.08
C VAL A 245 -12.94 -46.40 -8.77
N ILE A 246 -12.89 -45.25 -8.10
CA ILE A 246 -12.21 -45.12 -6.80
C ILE A 246 -12.87 -46.04 -5.74
N PHE A 247 -14.20 -46.07 -5.70
CA PHE A 247 -14.94 -46.95 -4.79
C PHE A 247 -14.66 -48.45 -5.08
N GLY A 248 -14.59 -48.83 -6.34
CA GLY A 248 -14.19 -50.19 -6.75
C GLY A 248 -12.78 -50.53 -6.32
N GLN A 249 -11.82 -49.65 -6.45
CA GLN A 249 -10.45 -49.83 -5.95
C GLN A 249 -10.41 -50.01 -4.43
N TRP A 250 -11.19 -49.25 -3.67
CA TRP A 250 -11.32 -49.36 -2.22
C TRP A 250 -11.89 -50.74 -1.81
N LEU A 251 -12.93 -51.20 -2.50
CA LEU A 251 -13.49 -52.53 -2.26
C LEU A 251 -12.49 -53.65 -2.59
N GLY A 252 -11.76 -53.49 -3.71
CA GLY A 252 -10.69 -54.41 -4.06
C GLY A 252 -9.58 -54.49 -3.01
N ALA A 253 -9.15 -53.31 -2.50
CA ALA A 253 -8.16 -53.27 -1.44
C ALA A 253 -8.65 -53.96 -0.15
N ILE A 254 -9.90 -53.73 0.25
CA ILE A 254 -10.51 -54.37 1.41
C ILE A 254 -10.58 -55.92 1.21
N ALA A 255 -10.98 -56.36 0.00
CA ALA A 255 -11.04 -57.81 -0.31
C ALA A 255 -9.66 -58.45 -0.23
N ILE A 256 -8.62 -57.84 -0.77
CA ILE A 256 -7.23 -58.32 -0.67
C ILE A 256 -6.78 -58.38 0.80
N TRP A 257 -7.09 -57.34 1.58
CA TRP A 257 -6.78 -57.30 3.01
C TRP A 257 -7.47 -58.45 3.77
N LEU A 258 -8.76 -58.69 3.52
CA LEU A 258 -9.50 -59.78 4.10
C LEU A 258 -8.87 -61.14 3.71
N LEU A 259 -8.49 -61.32 2.45
CA LEU A 259 -7.91 -62.57 1.95
C LEU A 259 -6.57 -62.86 2.61
N ILE A 260 -5.72 -61.87 2.84
CA ILE A 260 -4.43 -62.02 3.53
C ILE A 260 -4.63 -62.33 5.02
N PHE A 261 -5.66 -61.75 5.66
CA PHE A 261 -5.88 -61.94 7.08
C PHE A 261 -6.77 -63.13 7.44
N ILE A 262 -7.50 -63.74 6.48
CA ILE A 262 -8.31 -64.97 6.71
C ILE A 262 -7.52 -66.08 7.39
N PRO A 263 -6.29 -66.46 6.95
CA PRO A 263 -5.56 -67.54 7.62
C PRO A 263 -5.15 -67.18 9.05
N VAL A 264 -4.88 -65.91 9.32
CA VAL A 264 -4.51 -65.44 10.67
C VAL A 264 -5.71 -65.50 11.62
N TRP A 265 -6.86 -65.04 11.17
CA TRP A 265 -8.10 -65.10 11.97
C TRP A 265 -8.64 -66.52 12.09
N GLY A 266 -8.47 -67.35 11.05
CA GLY A 266 -8.82 -68.74 11.04
C GLY A 266 -8.06 -69.57 12.09
N THR A 267 -6.75 -69.38 12.22
CA THR A 267 -5.93 -70.02 13.24
C THR A 267 -6.31 -69.60 14.64
N ILE A 268 -6.57 -68.29 14.86
CA ILE A 268 -7.01 -67.76 16.17
C ILE A 268 -8.36 -68.36 16.59
N LEU A 269 -9.33 -68.36 15.65
CA LEU A 269 -10.65 -68.97 15.89
C LEU A 269 -10.58 -70.45 16.15
N GLY A 270 -9.75 -71.16 15.36
CA GLY A 270 -9.50 -72.61 15.53
C GLY A 270 -8.97 -72.92 16.93
N VAL A 271 -7.97 -72.18 17.41
CA VAL A 271 -7.38 -72.39 18.76
C VAL A 271 -8.45 -72.05 19.85
N ILE A 272 -9.26 -70.98 19.66
CA ILE A 272 -10.32 -70.63 20.64
C ILE A 272 -11.39 -71.71 20.70
N LEU A 273 -11.82 -72.24 19.55
CA LEU A 273 -12.82 -73.30 19.48
C LEU A 273 -12.29 -74.61 20.05
N TRP A 274 -11.05 -74.96 19.78
CA TRP A 274 -10.37 -76.14 20.33
C TRP A 274 -10.25 -76.06 21.85
N ARG A 275 -9.84 -74.90 22.40
CA ARG A 275 -9.85 -74.62 23.85
C ARG A 275 -11.22 -74.70 24.51
N ARG A 276 -12.27 -74.25 23.80
CA ARG A 276 -13.67 -74.28 24.30
C ARG A 276 -14.18 -75.74 24.31
N ARG A 277 -13.85 -76.54 23.29
CA ARG A 277 -14.22 -78.00 23.28
C ARG A 277 -13.53 -78.80 24.39
N ARG A 278 -12.26 -78.50 24.67
CA ARG A 278 -11.53 -79.14 25.75
C ARG A 278 -12.00 -78.79 27.17
N LYS A 279 -12.74 -77.74 27.33
CA LYS A 279 -13.33 -77.38 28.64
C LYS A 279 -14.78 -77.86 28.85
N ARG A 280 -15.32 -78.57 27.86
CA ARG A 280 -16.66 -79.21 27.92
C ARG A 280 -16.62 -80.77 27.88
N ALA A 281 -15.48 -81.37 27.82
CA ALA A 281 -15.20 -82.73 28.12
C ALA A 281 -14.45 -82.87 29.47
#